data_842d27d0d188898ddf567f5972e2cd05
#
_entry.id   842d27d0d188898ddf567f5972e2cd05
#
_cell.length_a   1.000
_cell.length_b   1.000
_cell.length_c   1.000
_cell.angle_alpha   90.00
_cell.angle_beta   90.00
_cell.angle_gamma   90.00
#
_symmetry.space_group_name_H-M   'P 1'
#
loop_
_entity.id
_entity.type
_entity.pdbx_description
1 polymer ?
#
loop_
_entity_poly.entity_id
_entity_poly.type
_entity_poly.pdbx_seq_one_letter_code
_entity_poly.pdbx_strand_id
1 'polypeptide(L)'
;MRDFTPLDFDITRAELTIDFVLHDTGPASDLARNARPGTEVTILGPRGSMVVSADYAWTSLAGDASALPTITRRLRELPAETKVIVVPEVADHDDERLFSTRAHMDLIWVRSSDAWLERLKAISLPRGKGYVWCAGEAQVMKTARELFLEHHKHPREAPCCRLLETGQSRISRKTQYLT
;
A
#
# COMPACT_ATOMS: atom_id res chain seq x y z
N MET A 1 20.48 2.27 0.55
CA MET A 1 19.40 2.72 -0.34
C MET A 1 18.13 1.99 0.03
N ARG A 2 16.99 2.68 0.09
CA ARG A 2 15.68 2.12 0.39
C ARG A 2 14.69 2.56 -0.69
N ASP A 3 13.75 1.68 -1.04
CA ASP A 3 12.71 2.00 -2.01
C ASP A 3 11.50 2.59 -1.29
N PHE A 4 10.95 3.67 -1.84
CA PHE A 4 9.74 4.33 -1.36
C PHE A 4 8.77 4.53 -2.50
N THR A 5 7.48 4.46 -2.17
CA THR A 5 6.43 4.87 -3.10
C THR A 5 6.11 6.34 -2.83
N PRO A 6 6.28 7.23 -3.82
CA PRO A 6 5.81 8.60 -3.68
C PRO A 6 4.30 8.62 -3.39
N LEU A 7 3.90 9.33 -2.35
CA LEU A 7 2.49 9.55 -2.05
C LEU A 7 1.88 10.55 -3.04
N ASP A 8 2.64 11.61 -3.33
CA ASP A 8 2.23 12.65 -4.26
C ASP A 8 3.44 13.28 -4.96
N PHE A 9 3.20 13.91 -6.11
CA PHE A 9 4.21 14.61 -6.87
C PHE A 9 3.57 15.81 -7.58
N ASP A 10 4.00 17.02 -7.21
CA ASP A 10 3.61 18.27 -7.86
C ASP A 10 4.74 18.75 -8.77
N ILE A 11 4.56 18.55 -10.08
CA ILE A 11 5.56 18.93 -11.08
C ILE A 11 5.76 20.45 -11.18
N THR A 12 4.71 21.21 -10.89
CA THR A 12 4.74 22.69 -10.99
C THR A 12 5.57 23.29 -9.88
N ARG A 13 5.49 22.70 -8.69
CA ARG A 13 6.22 23.14 -7.49
C ARG A 13 7.51 22.38 -7.29
N ALA A 14 7.77 21.34 -8.11
CA ALA A 14 8.86 20.39 -7.94
C ALA A 14 8.88 19.75 -6.54
N GLU A 15 7.69 19.44 -6.01
CA GLU A 15 7.52 18.86 -4.68
C GLU A 15 7.24 17.36 -4.79
N LEU A 16 7.89 16.58 -3.92
CA LEU A 16 7.68 15.15 -3.77
C LEU A 16 7.28 14.84 -2.34
N THR A 17 6.11 14.22 -2.16
CA THR A 17 5.64 13.78 -0.84
C THR A 17 5.94 12.30 -0.64
N ILE A 18 6.62 11.96 0.45
CA ILE A 18 6.93 10.59 0.84
C ILE A 18 6.42 10.34 2.26
N ASP A 19 5.63 9.29 2.44
CA ASP A 19 5.25 8.78 3.74
C ASP A 19 6.32 7.84 4.27
N PHE A 20 6.67 8.01 5.53
CA PHE A 20 7.58 7.14 6.26
C PHE A 20 6.82 6.33 7.31
N VAL A 21 6.94 5.02 7.26
CA VAL A 21 6.62 4.17 8.39
C VAL A 21 7.83 4.15 9.32
N LEU A 22 7.63 4.61 10.55
CA LEU A 22 8.73 4.72 11.52
C LEU A 22 8.95 3.36 12.19
N HIS A 23 10.18 2.93 12.15
CA HIS A 23 10.69 1.78 12.90
C HIS A 23 11.54 2.25 14.08
N ASP A 24 11.79 1.40 15.05
CA ASP A 24 12.59 1.76 16.22
C ASP A 24 13.99 2.26 15.84
N THR A 25 14.59 1.66 14.82
CA THR A 25 15.93 2.00 14.32
C THR A 25 15.98 1.98 12.79
N GLY A 26 16.94 2.70 12.23
CA GLY A 26 17.29 2.63 10.83
C GLY A 26 17.35 4.00 10.12
N PRO A 27 18.19 4.12 9.09
CA PRO A 27 18.50 5.40 8.45
C PRO A 27 17.26 6.17 7.93
N ALA A 28 16.24 5.47 7.44
CA ALA A 28 15.02 6.11 6.95
C ALA A 28 14.17 6.67 8.09
N SER A 29 14.01 5.91 9.19
CA SER A 29 13.31 6.38 10.39
C SER A 29 14.05 7.52 11.07
N ASP A 30 15.39 7.45 11.11
CA ASP A 30 16.23 8.50 11.67
C ASP A 30 16.13 9.78 10.85
N LEU A 31 16.15 9.68 9.51
CA LEU A 31 15.90 10.81 8.63
C LEU A 31 14.52 11.41 8.91
N ALA A 32 13.47 10.59 8.91
CA ALA A 32 12.11 11.06 9.11
C ALA A 32 11.88 11.73 10.49
N ARG A 33 12.60 11.29 11.54
CA ARG A 33 12.51 11.92 12.87
C ARG A 33 13.28 13.22 12.98
N ASN A 34 14.43 13.33 12.30
CA ASN A 34 15.41 14.38 12.53
C ASN A 34 15.49 15.41 11.43
N ALA A 35 14.96 15.14 10.22
CA ALA A 35 14.99 16.09 9.11
C ALA A 35 14.34 17.43 9.50
N ARG A 36 14.94 18.50 8.99
CA ARG A 36 14.49 19.89 9.14
C ARG A 36 14.47 20.53 7.76
N PRO A 37 13.77 21.64 7.56
CA PRO A 37 13.88 22.42 6.33
C PRO A 37 15.36 22.70 6.02
N GLY A 38 15.78 22.41 4.79
CA GLY A 38 17.17 22.48 4.36
C GLY A 38 17.99 21.18 4.53
N THR A 39 17.41 20.10 5.08
CA THR A 39 18.07 18.78 5.08
C THR A 39 18.13 18.23 3.66
N GLU A 40 19.34 18.02 3.15
CA GLU A 40 19.53 17.46 1.81
C GLU A 40 19.36 15.94 1.79
N VAL A 41 18.63 15.46 0.79
CA VAL A 41 18.46 14.03 0.52
C VAL A 41 18.70 13.74 -0.96
N THR A 42 19.29 12.59 -1.25
CA THR A 42 19.50 12.14 -2.62
C THR A 42 18.40 11.14 -2.99
N ILE A 43 17.64 11.47 -4.04
CA ILE A 43 16.60 10.62 -4.59
C ILE A 43 17.09 10.07 -5.92
N LEU A 44 17.01 8.74 -6.09
CA LEU A 44 17.37 8.04 -7.31
C LEU A 44 16.14 7.35 -7.87
N GLY A 45 15.91 7.50 -9.17
CA GLY A 45 14.82 6.79 -9.84
C GLY A 45 13.99 7.71 -10.75
N PRO A 46 12.82 7.22 -11.17
CA PRO A 46 12.23 5.92 -10.83
C PRO A 46 12.98 4.76 -11.47
N ARG A 47 13.11 3.63 -10.75
CA ARG A 47 13.69 2.41 -11.31
C ARG A 47 12.78 1.74 -12.34
N GLY A 48 11.50 2.00 -12.22
CA GLY A 48 10.46 1.49 -13.07
C GLY A 48 9.09 1.72 -12.43
N SER A 49 8.06 1.65 -13.25
CA SER A 49 6.68 1.66 -12.77
C SER A 49 5.91 0.54 -13.46
N MET A 50 4.94 -0.01 -12.74
CA MET A 50 4.02 -0.98 -13.30
C MET A 50 2.74 -0.27 -13.67
N VAL A 51 2.44 -0.27 -14.97
CA VAL A 51 1.15 0.21 -15.45
C VAL A 51 0.13 -0.90 -15.25
N VAL A 52 -0.88 -0.64 -14.45
CA VAL A 52 -1.99 -1.57 -14.25
C VAL A 52 -3.16 -1.10 -15.11
N SER A 53 -3.69 -2.01 -15.94
CA SER A 53 -4.86 -1.74 -16.78
C SER A 53 -6.04 -1.24 -15.93
N ALA A 54 -6.85 -0.36 -16.51
CA ALA A 54 -8.13 0.05 -15.93
C ALA A 54 -9.29 -0.92 -16.23
N ASP A 55 -9.05 -1.99 -17.03
CA ASP A 55 -10.07 -2.90 -17.55
C ASP A 55 -10.51 -3.97 -16.55
N TYR A 56 -10.28 -3.76 -15.27
CA TYR A 56 -10.74 -4.67 -14.22
C TYR A 56 -12.11 -4.22 -13.70
N ALA A 57 -13.06 -5.16 -13.64
CA ALA A 57 -14.38 -4.92 -13.07
C ALA A 57 -14.32 -4.64 -11.55
N TRP A 58 -13.29 -5.16 -10.90
CA TRP A 58 -13.03 -4.92 -9.49
C TRP A 58 -11.53 -4.97 -9.18
N THR A 59 -11.15 -4.36 -8.06
CA THR A 59 -9.77 -4.34 -7.55
C THR A 59 -9.78 -4.64 -6.06
N SER A 60 -8.81 -5.43 -5.58
CA SER A 60 -8.53 -5.59 -4.15
C SER A 60 -7.16 -5.01 -3.85
N LEU A 61 -7.09 -4.09 -2.89
CA LEU A 61 -5.87 -3.43 -2.44
C LEU A 61 -5.70 -3.71 -0.95
N ALA A 62 -4.64 -4.41 -0.59
CA ALA A 62 -4.45 -4.84 0.79
C ALA A 62 -2.98 -4.74 1.20
N GLY A 63 -2.71 -4.56 2.49
CA GLY A 63 -1.34 -4.53 2.99
C GLY A 63 -1.17 -3.79 4.30
N ASP A 64 0.05 -3.78 4.81
CA ASP A 64 0.42 -3.08 6.03
C ASP A 64 0.55 -1.56 5.83
N ALA A 65 0.95 -0.84 6.88
CA ALA A 65 1.10 0.61 6.83
C ALA A 65 2.06 1.09 5.73
N SER A 66 3.05 0.28 5.32
CA SER A 66 3.99 0.62 4.24
C SER A 66 3.32 0.60 2.86
N ALA A 67 2.20 -0.10 2.73
CA ALA A 67 1.39 -0.18 1.51
C ALA A 67 0.50 1.05 1.30
N LEU A 68 0.21 1.82 2.35
CA LEU A 68 -0.77 2.92 2.32
C LEU A 68 -0.50 3.98 1.24
N PRO A 69 0.75 4.40 0.96
CA PRO A 69 1.01 5.36 -0.12
C PRO A 69 0.58 4.82 -1.49
N THR A 70 0.89 3.55 -1.78
CA THR A 70 0.50 2.90 -3.03
C THR A 70 -1.02 2.75 -3.12
N ILE A 71 -1.68 2.32 -2.03
CA ILE A 71 -3.14 2.22 -1.95
C ILE A 71 -3.78 3.59 -2.21
N THR A 72 -3.27 4.65 -1.56
CA THR A 72 -3.77 6.02 -1.72
C THR A 72 -3.69 6.48 -3.17
N ARG A 73 -2.54 6.30 -3.82
CA ARG A 73 -2.35 6.68 -5.23
C ARG A 73 -3.28 5.87 -6.14
N ARG A 74 -3.30 4.56 -5.97
CA ARG A 74 -4.13 3.69 -6.81
C ARG A 74 -5.61 4.03 -6.72
N LEU A 75 -6.12 4.34 -5.53
CA LEU A 75 -7.50 4.73 -5.32
C LEU A 75 -7.88 6.02 -6.07
N ARG A 76 -6.96 6.98 -6.20
CA ARG A 76 -7.17 8.22 -6.96
C ARG A 76 -7.25 7.96 -8.48
N GLU A 77 -6.59 6.90 -8.97
CA GLU A 77 -6.50 6.54 -10.38
C GLU A 77 -7.66 5.66 -10.87
N LEU A 78 -8.40 5.02 -9.94
CA LEU A 78 -9.48 4.09 -10.31
C LEU A 78 -10.67 4.82 -10.95
N PRO A 79 -11.24 4.25 -12.04
CA PRO A 79 -12.49 4.72 -12.62
C PRO A 79 -13.64 4.66 -11.61
N ALA A 80 -14.64 5.54 -11.77
CA ALA A 80 -15.79 5.63 -10.87
C ALA A 80 -16.59 4.33 -10.76
N GLU A 81 -16.69 3.57 -11.85
CA GLU A 81 -17.45 2.32 -11.92
C GLU A 81 -16.73 1.11 -11.30
N THR A 82 -15.47 1.26 -10.92
CA THR A 82 -14.68 0.18 -10.34
C THR A 82 -15.16 -0.13 -8.92
N LYS A 83 -15.38 -1.41 -8.63
CA LYS A 83 -15.54 -1.87 -7.25
C LYS A 83 -14.18 -2.10 -6.64
N VAL A 84 -13.88 -1.50 -5.50
CA VAL A 84 -12.59 -1.69 -4.84
C VAL A 84 -12.77 -2.13 -3.39
N ILE A 85 -12.10 -3.22 -3.03
CA ILE A 85 -12.03 -3.73 -1.66
C ILE A 85 -10.66 -3.33 -1.11
N VAL A 86 -10.65 -2.58 -0.02
CA VAL A 86 -9.43 -2.07 0.60
C VAL A 86 -9.30 -2.65 2.00
N VAL A 87 -8.24 -3.42 2.23
CA VAL A 87 -7.98 -4.06 3.53
C VAL A 87 -6.59 -3.66 4.03
N PRO A 88 -6.45 -2.47 4.61
CA PRO A 88 -5.18 -2.03 5.16
C PRO A 88 -5.03 -2.48 6.60
N GLU A 89 -3.79 -2.85 6.97
CA GLU A 89 -3.39 -3.15 8.34
C GLU A 89 -2.63 -1.97 8.93
N VAL A 90 -3.08 -1.49 10.08
CA VAL A 90 -2.37 -0.50 10.90
C VAL A 90 -2.48 -0.88 12.37
N ALA A 91 -1.46 -0.58 13.15
CA ALA A 91 -1.42 -0.95 14.56
C ALA A 91 -2.39 -0.11 15.41
N ASP A 92 -2.56 1.16 15.08
CA ASP A 92 -3.35 2.12 15.83
C ASP A 92 -4.43 2.78 14.96
N HIS A 93 -5.51 3.24 15.62
CA HIS A 93 -6.55 4.07 14.99
C HIS A 93 -6.00 5.40 14.46
N ASP A 94 -5.02 5.96 15.15
CA ASP A 94 -4.39 7.22 14.75
C ASP A 94 -3.62 7.11 13.41
N ASP A 95 -3.31 5.88 12.99
CA ASP A 95 -2.69 5.58 11.71
C ASP A 95 -3.70 5.42 10.56
N GLU A 96 -5.00 5.38 10.85
CA GLU A 96 -6.02 5.37 9.81
C GLU A 96 -6.03 6.70 9.05
N ARG A 97 -6.39 6.63 7.78
CA ARG A 97 -6.51 7.81 6.93
C ARG A 97 -7.80 7.77 6.12
N LEU A 98 -8.26 8.94 5.74
CA LEU A 98 -9.29 9.07 4.73
C LEU A 98 -8.68 8.88 3.35
N PHE A 99 -9.30 8.02 2.55
CA PHE A 99 -8.94 7.84 1.15
C PHE A 99 -9.89 8.65 0.26
N SER A 100 -9.32 9.29 -0.76
CA SER A 100 -10.10 9.95 -1.81
C SER A 100 -10.13 9.05 -3.03
N THR A 101 -11.33 8.69 -3.49
CA THR A 101 -11.54 7.90 -4.71
C THR A 101 -12.91 8.21 -5.30
N ARG A 102 -13.06 7.99 -6.61
CA ARG A 102 -14.35 8.00 -7.28
C ARG A 102 -14.98 6.60 -7.38
N ALA A 103 -14.17 5.56 -7.12
CA ALA A 103 -14.59 4.17 -7.17
C ALA A 103 -15.52 3.81 -6.00
N HIS A 104 -16.30 2.74 -6.18
CA HIS A 104 -17.13 2.18 -5.10
C HIS A 104 -16.25 1.41 -4.13
N MET A 105 -15.87 2.05 -3.02
CA MET A 105 -14.91 1.53 -2.05
C MET A 105 -15.59 0.85 -0.87
N ASP A 106 -15.18 -0.40 -0.61
CA ASP A 106 -15.41 -1.13 0.63
C ASP A 106 -14.09 -1.14 1.42
N LEU A 107 -14.03 -0.42 2.54
CA LEU A 107 -12.84 -0.21 3.36
C LEU A 107 -12.96 -0.93 4.69
N ILE A 108 -11.99 -1.77 4.99
CA ILE A 108 -11.97 -2.60 6.20
C ILE A 108 -10.59 -2.49 6.86
N TRP A 109 -10.48 -1.67 7.90
CA TRP A 109 -9.27 -1.57 8.70
C TRP A 109 -9.08 -2.78 9.61
N VAL A 110 -7.85 -3.27 9.70
CA VAL A 110 -7.45 -4.36 10.62
C VAL A 110 -6.22 -3.97 11.43
N ARG A 111 -6.00 -4.67 12.57
CA ARG A 111 -5.00 -4.26 13.57
C ARG A 111 -3.83 -5.23 13.73
N SER A 112 -3.89 -6.38 13.08
CA SER A 112 -2.82 -7.38 13.15
C SER A 112 -2.80 -8.21 11.89
N SER A 113 -1.64 -8.80 11.58
CA SER A 113 -1.45 -9.65 10.41
C SER A 113 -2.33 -10.90 10.45
N ASP A 114 -2.59 -11.47 11.63
CA ASP A 114 -3.50 -12.60 11.78
C ASP A 114 -4.95 -12.20 11.42
N ALA A 115 -5.43 -11.07 11.98
CA ALA A 115 -6.75 -10.53 11.65
C ALA A 115 -6.85 -10.15 10.18
N TRP A 116 -5.75 -9.66 9.59
CA TRP A 116 -5.65 -9.32 8.18
C TRP A 116 -5.81 -10.54 7.28
N LEU A 117 -5.09 -11.64 7.57
CA LEU A 117 -5.20 -12.90 6.84
C LEU A 117 -6.60 -13.52 6.97
N GLU A 118 -7.18 -13.53 8.17
CA GLU A 118 -8.56 -14.00 8.37
C GLU A 118 -9.58 -13.13 7.61
N ARG A 119 -9.37 -11.81 7.57
CA ARG A 119 -10.23 -10.93 6.77
C ARG A 119 -10.09 -11.21 5.28
N LEU A 120 -8.87 -11.37 4.76
CA LEU A 120 -8.64 -11.73 3.36
C LEU A 120 -9.31 -13.06 2.98
N LYS A 121 -9.31 -14.03 3.88
CA LYS A 121 -9.98 -15.31 3.69
C LYS A 121 -11.52 -15.15 3.65
N ALA A 122 -12.07 -14.26 4.46
CA ALA A 122 -13.51 -14.04 4.60
C ALA A 122 -14.12 -13.11 3.55
N ILE A 123 -13.34 -12.34 2.79
CA ILE A 123 -13.89 -11.44 1.77
C ILE A 123 -14.54 -12.22 0.64
N SER A 124 -15.65 -11.69 0.12
CA SER A 124 -16.29 -12.21 -1.09
C SER A 124 -15.80 -11.38 -2.29
N LEU A 125 -15.01 -11.99 -3.15
CA LEU A 125 -14.54 -11.32 -4.37
C LEU A 125 -15.70 -11.20 -5.38
N PRO A 126 -15.88 -10.01 -6.01
CA PRO A 126 -16.90 -9.81 -7.01
C PRO A 126 -16.69 -10.70 -8.25
N ARG A 127 -17.75 -10.97 -9.00
CA ARG A 127 -17.65 -11.70 -10.27
C ARG A 127 -16.95 -10.86 -11.34
N GLY A 128 -16.30 -11.51 -12.27
CA GLY A 128 -15.63 -10.88 -13.42
C GLY A 128 -14.11 -10.79 -13.25
N LYS A 129 -13.48 -10.15 -14.23
CA LYS A 129 -12.02 -9.96 -14.25
C LYS A 129 -11.61 -8.99 -13.14
N GLY A 130 -10.86 -9.47 -12.18
CA GLY A 130 -10.38 -8.68 -11.05
C GLY A 130 -8.88 -8.54 -11.00
N TYR A 131 -8.43 -7.53 -10.25
CA TYR A 131 -7.03 -7.30 -9.94
C TYR A 131 -6.82 -7.34 -8.43
N VAL A 132 -5.83 -8.10 -7.98
CA VAL A 132 -5.43 -8.17 -6.57
C VAL A 132 -4.02 -7.64 -6.43
N TRP A 133 -3.84 -6.71 -5.52
CA TRP A 133 -2.54 -6.19 -5.13
C TRP A 133 -2.39 -6.22 -3.60
N CYS A 134 -1.29 -6.79 -3.15
CA CYS A 134 -0.93 -6.83 -1.74
C CYS A 134 0.53 -6.42 -1.55
N ALA A 135 0.83 -5.72 -0.46
CA ALA A 135 2.20 -5.42 -0.04
C ALA A 135 2.32 -5.42 1.48
N GLY A 136 3.47 -5.85 1.98
CA GLY A 136 3.77 -5.95 3.40
C GLY A 136 4.92 -6.90 3.69
N GLU A 137 4.97 -7.44 4.89
CA GLU A 137 6.01 -8.36 5.34
C GLU A 137 5.99 -9.66 4.51
N ALA A 138 7.18 -10.13 4.10
CA ALA A 138 7.35 -11.20 3.11
C ALA A 138 6.60 -12.50 3.44
N GLN A 139 6.65 -12.95 4.71
CA GLN A 139 5.99 -14.20 5.12
C GLN A 139 4.47 -14.06 5.06
N VAL A 140 3.94 -12.92 5.51
CA VAL A 140 2.50 -12.62 5.46
C VAL A 140 2.02 -12.57 4.01
N MET A 141 2.80 -11.94 3.13
CA MET A 141 2.47 -11.85 1.70
C MET A 141 2.47 -13.21 1.01
N LYS A 142 3.36 -14.12 1.40
CA LYS A 142 3.35 -15.51 0.89
C LYS A 142 2.04 -16.20 1.23
N THR A 143 1.61 -16.12 2.47
CA THR A 143 0.33 -16.70 2.92
C THR A 143 -0.87 -16.03 2.23
N ALA A 144 -0.86 -14.71 2.10
CA ALA A 144 -1.90 -13.98 1.37
C ALA A 144 -2.01 -14.42 -0.09
N ARG A 145 -0.88 -14.63 -0.76
CA ARG A 145 -0.85 -15.16 -2.13
C ARG A 145 -1.47 -16.54 -2.23
N GLU A 146 -1.15 -17.43 -1.31
CA GLU A 146 -1.74 -18.78 -1.25
C GLU A 146 -3.26 -18.70 -1.04
N LEU A 147 -3.75 -17.82 -0.16
CA LEU A 147 -5.17 -17.56 0.03
C LEU A 147 -5.88 -17.13 -1.26
N PHE A 148 -5.33 -16.19 -2.01
CA PHE A 148 -5.94 -15.74 -3.26
C PHE A 148 -5.92 -16.82 -4.34
N LEU A 149 -4.86 -17.60 -4.45
CA LEU A 149 -4.72 -18.65 -5.46
C LEU A 149 -5.58 -19.87 -5.14
N GLU A 150 -5.57 -20.33 -3.91
CA GLU A 150 -6.17 -21.63 -3.52
C GLU A 150 -7.60 -21.49 -2.99
N HIS A 151 -7.82 -20.53 -2.09
CA HIS A 151 -9.13 -20.33 -1.48
C HIS A 151 -10.06 -19.53 -2.41
N HIS A 152 -9.61 -18.41 -2.95
CA HIS A 152 -10.40 -17.57 -3.86
C HIS A 152 -10.30 -18.00 -5.33
N LYS A 153 -9.45 -18.97 -5.65
CA LYS A 153 -9.21 -19.45 -7.03
C LYS A 153 -8.92 -18.33 -8.02
N HIS A 154 -8.23 -17.28 -7.55
CA HIS A 154 -7.82 -16.17 -8.39
C HIS A 154 -6.76 -16.63 -9.40
N PRO A 155 -6.84 -16.28 -10.71
CA PRO A 155 -5.93 -16.81 -11.72
C PRO A 155 -4.47 -16.46 -11.43
N ARG A 156 -3.55 -17.42 -11.57
CA ARG A 156 -2.10 -17.23 -11.35
C ARG A 156 -1.48 -16.19 -12.30
N GLU A 157 -2.04 -16.05 -13.49
CA GLU A 157 -1.60 -15.13 -14.54
C GLU A 157 -2.05 -13.69 -14.31
N ALA A 158 -3.03 -13.47 -13.41
CA ALA A 158 -3.36 -12.12 -13.00
C ALA A 158 -2.16 -11.55 -12.22
N PRO A 159 -1.72 -10.31 -12.50
CA PRO A 159 -0.67 -9.67 -11.72
C PRO A 159 -1.14 -9.54 -10.27
N CYS A 160 -0.73 -10.52 -9.46
CA CYS A 160 -1.14 -10.67 -8.07
C CYS A 160 0.09 -10.61 -7.18
N CYS A 161 -0.01 -9.88 -6.09
CA CYS A 161 0.92 -9.88 -4.97
C CYS A 161 2.37 -9.54 -5.36
N ARG A 162 2.70 -8.28 -5.47
CA ARG A 162 4.09 -7.86 -5.43
C ARG A 162 4.55 -7.88 -3.98
N LEU A 163 5.45 -8.80 -3.66
CA LEU A 163 6.19 -8.83 -2.42
C LEU A 163 7.12 -7.62 -2.38
N LEU A 164 6.77 -6.61 -1.58
CA LEU A 164 7.74 -5.62 -1.12
C LEU A 164 8.20 -6.12 0.25
N GLU A 165 9.39 -6.71 0.30
CA GLU A 165 10.01 -7.12 1.55
C GLU A 165 10.31 -5.88 2.38
N THR A 166 9.54 -5.66 3.42
CA THR A 166 9.85 -4.71 4.48
C THR A 166 10.37 -5.51 5.68
N GLY A 167 11.55 -5.15 6.17
CA GLY A 167 12.11 -5.79 7.36
C GLY A 167 11.19 -5.58 8.57
N GLN A 168 11.12 -6.58 9.45
CA GLN A 168 10.30 -6.57 10.67
C GLN A 168 10.56 -5.33 11.52
N SER A 169 9.49 -4.63 11.94
CA SER A 169 9.49 -3.82 13.17
C SER A 169 8.11 -3.24 13.50
N ARG A 170 7.91 -2.95 14.78
CA ARG A 170 6.73 -2.24 15.31
C ARG A 170 6.63 -0.83 14.72
N ILE A 171 5.43 -0.43 14.37
CA ILE A 171 5.15 0.75 13.56
C ILE A 171 4.66 1.88 14.46
N SER A 172 5.31 3.03 14.41
CA SER A 172 4.78 4.33 14.81
C SER A 172 4.93 5.30 13.64
N ARG A 173 3.95 6.15 13.42
CA ARG A 173 3.88 7.02 12.22
C ARG A 173 4.37 8.43 12.48
N LYS A 174 5.09 9.00 11.52
CA LYS A 174 5.14 10.44 11.25
C LYS A 174 5.06 10.67 9.76
N THR A 175 4.07 11.44 9.31
CA THR A 175 4.07 12.02 7.97
C THR A 175 4.93 13.27 8.02
N GLN A 176 6.03 13.33 7.27
CA GLN A 176 6.80 14.55 7.09
C GLN A 176 6.73 14.96 5.63
N TYR A 177 6.41 16.23 5.43
CA TYR A 177 6.51 16.89 4.14
C TYR A 177 7.94 17.40 3.99
N LEU A 178 8.68 16.85 3.03
CA LEU A 178 9.96 17.41 2.60
C LEU A 178 9.64 18.33 1.42
N THR A 179 9.70 19.63 1.67
CA THR A 179 9.63 20.70 0.65
C THR A 179 11.02 21.11 0.28
#